data_c1ee87fcce2fe8d220c4ff77561d1f57
#
_entry.id   c1ee87fcce2fe8d220c4ff77561d1f57
#
_cell.length_a   1.000
_cell.length_b   1.000
_cell.length_c   1.000
_cell.angle_alpha   90.00
_cell.angle_beta   90.00
_cell.angle_gamma   90.00
#
_symmetry.space_group_name_H-M   'P 1'
#
loop_
_entity.id
_entity.type
_entity.pdbx_description
1 polymer ?
#
loop_
_entity_poly.entity_id
_entity_poly.type
_entity_poly.pdbx_seq_one_letter_code
_entity_poly.pdbx_strand_id
1 'polypeptide(L)'
;MLSTRPDPRPRSRNKPRPRRREWPNFFVGFRVTSPDLVAHVEQLHTAIRDACPEVASCVIDPRTLHVTLCVLRLSNDAAIDQASQVLHSEAARVAAEEFMRGSPPQFDFSDWGFFGNNDVLHAKLDVTTADGRRLSAVAERLHGQFEQLGFTTERFRRPYSPHMTVWKTSRDRELIKGLNARREADEPSVQDDVFRVVTSFNTVAAETTSLGTEWPRSIELLSMKKKEGDGYYRQVASALWCRG
;
A
#
# COMPACT_ATOMS: atom_id res chain seq x y z
N MET A 1 -52.95 10.48 -51.91
CA MET A 1 -51.56 10.41 -51.37
C MET A 1 -51.67 10.41 -49.86
N LEU A 2 -51.55 9.25 -49.25
CA LEU A 2 -51.61 9.06 -47.80
C LEU A 2 -50.18 9.15 -47.24
N SER A 3 -49.92 10.18 -46.41
CA SER A 3 -48.63 10.39 -45.74
C SER A 3 -48.54 9.46 -44.53
N THR A 4 -47.66 8.47 -44.58
CA THR A 4 -47.34 7.61 -43.46
C THR A 4 -46.33 8.30 -42.54
N ARG A 5 -46.71 8.61 -41.29
CA ARG A 5 -45.83 9.09 -40.24
C ARG A 5 -44.91 7.96 -39.79
N PRO A 6 -43.62 8.17 -39.61
CA PRO A 6 -42.69 7.16 -39.07
C PRO A 6 -42.98 6.93 -37.57
N ASP A 7 -42.94 5.67 -37.17
CA ASP A 7 -43.10 5.13 -35.82
C ASP A 7 -42.02 5.68 -34.86
N PRO A 8 -42.36 6.06 -33.61
CA PRO A 8 -41.36 6.54 -32.66
C PRO A 8 -40.42 5.42 -32.22
N ARG A 9 -39.12 5.63 -32.41
CA ARG A 9 -38.06 4.68 -31.99
C ARG A 9 -38.19 4.35 -30.50
N PRO A 10 -38.01 3.09 -30.07
CA PRO A 10 -38.10 2.70 -28.68
C PRO A 10 -37.00 3.38 -27.86
N ARG A 11 -37.40 4.02 -26.76
CA ARG A 11 -36.50 4.69 -25.80
C ARG A 11 -35.50 3.69 -25.28
N SER A 12 -34.21 4.03 -25.40
CA SER A 12 -33.09 3.26 -24.93
C SER A 12 -33.28 2.91 -23.44
N ARG A 13 -33.23 1.60 -23.15
CA ARG A 13 -33.20 1.04 -21.79
C ARG A 13 -32.15 1.77 -20.96
N ASN A 14 -32.56 2.30 -19.81
CA ASN A 14 -31.71 2.85 -18.78
C ASN A 14 -30.54 1.89 -18.51
N LYS A 15 -29.35 2.22 -19.01
CA LYS A 15 -28.13 1.55 -18.57
C LYS A 15 -27.98 1.87 -17.08
N PRO A 16 -27.79 0.87 -16.20
CA PRO A 16 -27.56 1.16 -14.78
C PRO A 16 -26.37 2.08 -14.66
N ARG A 17 -26.55 3.18 -13.89
CA ARG A 17 -25.45 4.10 -13.59
C ARG A 17 -24.31 3.30 -13.01
N PRO A 18 -23.04 3.50 -13.48
CA PRO A 18 -21.90 2.82 -12.91
C PRO A 18 -21.90 3.12 -11.39
N ARG A 19 -21.85 2.05 -10.58
CA ARG A 19 -21.74 2.18 -9.13
C ARG A 19 -20.56 3.09 -8.83
N ARG A 20 -20.80 4.15 -8.04
CA ARG A 20 -19.76 5.08 -7.61
C ARG A 20 -18.65 4.25 -6.97
N ARG A 21 -17.43 4.33 -7.49
CA ARG A 21 -16.30 3.56 -6.97
C ARG A 21 -16.10 3.91 -5.51
N GLU A 22 -16.40 2.98 -4.62
CA GLU A 22 -16.23 3.19 -3.19
C GLU A 22 -14.75 3.07 -2.85
N TRP A 23 -14.19 4.11 -2.23
CA TRP A 23 -12.79 4.14 -1.84
C TRP A 23 -12.58 3.31 -0.57
N PRO A 24 -11.44 2.61 -0.45
CA PRO A 24 -11.08 1.93 0.78
C PRO A 24 -10.97 2.94 1.93
N ASN A 25 -11.26 2.49 3.15
CA ASN A 25 -11.19 3.30 4.37
C ASN A 25 -10.44 2.60 5.50
N PHE A 26 -10.12 1.33 5.34
CA PHE A 26 -9.27 0.53 6.23
C PHE A 26 -8.26 -0.27 5.42
N PHE A 27 -7.23 -0.75 6.10
CA PHE A 27 -6.31 -1.74 5.55
C PHE A 27 -5.85 -2.69 6.65
N VAL A 28 -5.46 -3.89 6.28
CA VAL A 28 -4.73 -4.83 7.11
C VAL A 28 -3.26 -4.77 6.71
N GLY A 29 -2.38 -4.71 7.70
CA GLY A 29 -0.95 -4.63 7.48
C GLY A 29 -0.17 -4.70 8.78
N PHE A 30 1.10 -4.37 8.72
CA PHE A 30 1.93 -4.19 9.90
C PHE A 30 2.76 -2.92 9.80
N ARG A 31 3.03 -2.30 10.95
CA ARG A 31 3.87 -1.11 11.07
C ARG A 31 5.33 -1.49 10.86
N VAL A 32 6.08 -0.62 10.18
CA VAL A 32 7.54 -0.70 10.10
C VAL A 32 8.13 0.21 11.16
N THR A 33 8.96 -0.37 12.04
CA THR A 33 9.53 0.31 13.22
C THR A 33 11.03 0.10 13.37
N SER A 34 11.64 -0.73 12.52
CA SER A 34 13.08 -0.98 12.53
C SER A 34 13.84 0.34 12.37
N PRO A 35 14.75 0.69 13.33
CA PRO A 35 15.49 1.94 13.26
C PRO A 35 16.34 2.07 11.98
N ASP A 36 16.91 0.95 11.51
CA ASP A 36 17.74 0.94 10.31
C ASP A 36 16.93 1.25 9.06
N LEU A 37 15.74 0.63 8.92
CA LEU A 37 14.82 0.92 7.81
C LEU A 37 14.34 2.38 7.85
N VAL A 38 13.98 2.88 9.02
CA VAL A 38 13.55 4.29 9.19
C VAL A 38 14.69 5.23 8.80
N ALA A 39 15.92 4.97 9.25
CA ALA A 39 17.09 5.79 8.92
C ALA A 39 17.38 5.81 7.41
N HIS A 40 17.31 4.66 6.72
CA HIS A 40 17.47 4.60 5.26
C HIS A 40 16.38 5.40 4.52
N VAL A 41 15.11 5.31 4.99
CA VAL A 41 14.02 6.11 4.42
C VAL A 41 14.25 7.61 4.64
N GLU A 42 14.69 8.02 5.81
CA GLU A 42 14.98 9.43 6.11
C GLU A 42 16.13 9.99 5.27
N GLN A 43 17.19 9.20 5.06
CA GLN A 43 18.29 9.56 4.16
C GLN A 43 17.80 9.76 2.72
N LEU A 44 16.99 8.81 2.22
CA LEU A 44 16.39 8.92 0.89
C LEU A 44 15.45 10.13 0.79
N HIS A 45 14.64 10.38 1.79
CA HIS A 45 13.75 11.55 1.83
C HIS A 45 14.54 12.87 1.82
N THR A 46 15.70 12.91 2.49
CA THR A 46 16.60 14.06 2.46
C THR A 46 17.15 14.27 1.05
N ALA A 47 17.66 13.20 0.40
CA ALA A 47 18.15 13.30 -0.97
C ALA A 47 17.05 13.76 -1.96
N ILE A 48 15.81 13.30 -1.80
CA ILE A 48 14.68 13.75 -2.63
C ILE A 48 14.36 15.22 -2.36
N ARG A 49 14.31 15.67 -1.10
CA ARG A 49 14.01 17.07 -0.77
C ARG A 49 15.09 18.04 -1.25
N ASP A 50 16.35 17.62 -1.21
CA ASP A 50 17.48 18.44 -1.63
C ASP A 50 17.53 18.59 -3.15
N ALA A 51 17.26 17.50 -3.89
CA ALA A 51 17.32 17.51 -5.35
C ALA A 51 16.00 17.94 -6.02
N CYS A 52 14.85 17.71 -5.38
CA CYS A 52 13.51 17.97 -5.92
C CYS A 52 12.62 18.58 -4.83
N PRO A 53 12.94 19.80 -4.32
CA PRO A 53 12.22 20.41 -3.19
C PRO A 53 10.74 20.65 -3.45
N GLU A 54 10.36 20.84 -4.70
CA GLU A 54 8.97 21.04 -5.14
C GLU A 54 8.06 19.83 -4.86
N VAL A 55 8.61 18.63 -4.70
CA VAL A 55 7.82 17.40 -4.40
C VAL A 55 7.98 16.91 -2.97
N ALA A 56 8.53 17.72 -2.09
CA ALA A 56 8.73 17.39 -0.68
C ALA A 56 7.43 16.96 0.04
N SER A 57 6.25 17.50 -0.39
CA SER A 57 4.93 17.11 0.14
C SER A 57 4.54 15.66 -0.21
N CYS A 58 5.17 15.06 -1.21
CA CYS A 58 4.87 13.71 -1.66
C CYS A 58 5.59 12.60 -0.88
N VAL A 59 6.58 12.91 -0.03
CA VAL A 59 7.22 11.93 0.84
C VAL A 59 6.25 11.41 1.91
N ILE A 60 6.40 10.14 2.27
CA ILE A 60 5.60 9.52 3.33
C ILE A 60 6.21 9.87 4.69
N ASP A 61 5.39 10.29 5.63
CA ASP A 61 5.82 10.50 7.02
C ASP A 61 6.41 9.19 7.59
N PRO A 62 7.69 9.16 8.04
CA PRO A 62 8.32 7.95 8.57
C PRO A 62 7.53 7.29 9.70
N ARG A 63 6.77 8.07 10.49
CA ARG A 63 5.88 7.53 11.53
C ARG A 63 4.75 6.67 10.99
N THR A 64 4.45 6.73 9.68
CA THR A 64 3.35 6.01 9.03
C THR A 64 3.81 4.89 8.11
N LEU A 65 5.08 4.52 8.16
CA LEU A 65 5.62 3.42 7.36
C LEU A 65 4.95 2.09 7.74
N HIS A 66 4.54 1.35 6.73
CA HIS A 66 3.82 0.09 6.88
C HIS A 66 3.92 -0.77 5.63
N VAL A 67 3.67 -2.07 5.79
CA VAL A 67 3.40 -2.99 4.68
C VAL A 67 1.91 -3.31 4.69
N THR A 68 1.24 -3.09 3.56
CA THR A 68 -0.18 -3.41 3.38
C THR A 68 -0.35 -4.84 2.90
N LEU A 69 -1.20 -5.63 3.57
CA LEU A 69 -1.60 -6.97 3.13
C LEU A 69 -2.91 -6.94 2.32
N CYS A 70 -3.88 -6.14 2.77
CA CYS A 70 -5.18 -6.04 2.12
C CYS A 70 -5.82 -4.67 2.40
N VAL A 71 -6.49 -4.08 1.40
CA VAL A 71 -7.27 -2.84 1.56
C VAL A 71 -8.75 -3.16 1.61
N LEU A 72 -9.48 -2.51 2.54
CA LEU A 72 -10.87 -2.83 2.87
C LEU A 72 -11.78 -1.61 2.79
N ARG A 73 -13.05 -1.86 2.47
CA ARG A 73 -14.16 -0.92 2.61
C ARG A 73 -15.12 -1.46 3.64
N LEU A 74 -15.06 -0.92 4.85
CA LEU A 74 -15.94 -1.28 5.98
C LEU A 74 -16.95 -0.14 6.18
N SER A 75 -18.24 -0.45 6.02
CA SER A 75 -19.30 0.57 5.94
C SER A 75 -19.86 0.98 7.29
N ASN A 76 -19.74 0.13 8.30
CA ASN A 76 -20.30 0.32 9.65
C ASN A 76 -19.52 -0.50 10.69
N ASP A 77 -19.90 -0.34 11.96
CA ASP A 77 -19.24 -1.01 13.08
C ASP A 77 -19.35 -2.55 13.01
N ALA A 78 -20.48 -3.08 12.58
CA ALA A 78 -20.65 -4.53 12.41
C ALA A 78 -19.66 -5.11 11.36
N ALA A 79 -19.40 -4.39 10.27
CA ALA A 79 -18.38 -4.78 9.29
C ALA A 79 -16.96 -4.70 9.88
N ILE A 80 -16.70 -3.73 10.75
CA ILE A 80 -15.42 -3.59 11.47
C ILE A 80 -15.24 -4.77 12.43
N ASP A 81 -16.26 -5.12 13.20
CA ASP A 81 -16.23 -6.25 14.15
C ASP A 81 -15.99 -7.57 13.40
N GLN A 82 -16.68 -7.78 12.27
CA GLN A 82 -16.50 -8.96 11.44
C GLN A 82 -15.10 -9.02 10.83
N ALA A 83 -14.57 -7.91 10.36
CA ALA A 83 -13.19 -7.85 9.85
C ALA A 83 -12.17 -8.13 10.96
N SER A 84 -12.41 -7.66 12.19
CA SER A 84 -11.57 -7.94 13.36
C SER A 84 -11.59 -9.43 13.72
N GLN A 85 -12.74 -10.10 13.65
CA GLN A 85 -12.85 -11.54 13.89
C GLN A 85 -12.08 -12.35 12.85
N VAL A 86 -12.17 -11.98 11.56
CA VAL A 86 -11.36 -12.59 10.49
C VAL A 86 -9.87 -12.44 10.78
N LEU A 87 -9.44 -11.23 11.15
CA LEU A 87 -8.04 -10.97 11.48
C LEU A 87 -7.55 -11.87 12.61
N HIS A 88 -8.31 -11.97 13.72
CA HIS A 88 -7.91 -12.79 14.87
C HIS A 88 -7.88 -14.28 14.54
N SER A 89 -8.87 -14.79 13.80
CA SER A 89 -8.92 -16.21 13.42
C SER A 89 -7.77 -16.59 12.48
N GLU A 90 -7.47 -15.74 11.51
CA GLU A 90 -6.39 -15.96 10.56
C GLU A 90 -5.02 -15.86 11.23
N ALA A 91 -4.81 -14.87 12.11
CA ALA A 91 -3.57 -14.74 12.85
C ALA A 91 -3.31 -15.90 13.80
N ALA A 92 -4.35 -16.41 14.48
CA ALA A 92 -4.23 -17.60 15.33
C ALA A 92 -3.81 -18.83 14.51
N ARG A 93 -4.36 -18.99 13.30
CA ARG A 93 -3.98 -20.05 12.37
C ARG A 93 -2.54 -19.90 11.88
N VAL A 94 -2.16 -18.70 11.48
CA VAL A 94 -0.79 -18.36 11.05
C VAL A 94 0.22 -18.65 12.16
N ALA A 95 -0.08 -18.20 13.39
CA ALA A 95 0.78 -18.47 14.55
C ALA A 95 0.91 -19.97 14.85
N ALA A 96 -0.12 -20.77 14.59
CA ALA A 96 -0.09 -22.20 14.81
C ALA A 96 0.64 -22.99 13.71
N GLU A 97 0.50 -22.58 12.45
CA GLU A 97 0.94 -23.36 11.29
C GLU A 97 2.29 -22.89 10.72
N GLU A 98 2.51 -21.58 10.67
CA GLU A 98 3.58 -20.99 9.86
C GLU A 98 4.73 -20.40 10.67
N PHE A 99 4.46 -19.88 11.88
CA PHE A 99 5.48 -19.29 12.76
C PHE A 99 5.62 -20.02 14.08
N MET A 100 5.53 -21.35 14.06
CA MET A 100 5.53 -22.26 15.24
C MET A 100 6.78 -22.18 16.15
N ARG A 101 7.81 -21.39 15.80
CA ARG A 101 9.09 -21.40 16.50
C ARG A 101 9.26 -20.32 17.57
N GLY A 102 8.19 -19.62 17.96
CA GLY A 102 8.24 -18.62 19.05
C GLY A 102 8.99 -17.31 18.71
N SER A 103 9.57 -17.20 17.52
CA SER A 103 10.22 -15.98 17.06
C SER A 103 9.27 -15.19 16.13
N PRO A 104 9.24 -13.85 16.20
CA PRO A 104 8.53 -13.04 15.21
C PRO A 104 9.08 -13.31 13.81
N PRO A 105 8.25 -13.19 12.75
CA PRO A 105 8.73 -13.31 11.39
C PRO A 105 9.76 -12.23 11.07
N GLN A 106 10.69 -12.57 10.20
CA GLN A 106 11.73 -11.69 9.71
C GLN A 106 11.43 -11.30 8.27
N PHE A 107 11.33 -10.00 8.00
CA PHE A 107 11.09 -9.47 6.67
C PHE A 107 12.22 -8.55 6.23
N ASP A 108 12.99 -9.02 5.24
CA ASP A 108 14.12 -8.30 4.69
C ASP A 108 13.67 -7.38 3.55
N PHE A 109 14.15 -6.15 3.55
CA PHE A 109 13.93 -5.18 2.46
C PHE A 109 15.24 -5.05 1.66
N SER A 110 15.14 -5.34 0.36
CA SER A 110 16.32 -5.54 -0.48
C SER A 110 16.69 -4.34 -1.33
N ASP A 111 15.70 -3.58 -1.81
CA ASP A 111 15.93 -2.56 -2.84
C ASP A 111 14.77 -1.58 -2.93
N TRP A 112 15.00 -0.45 -3.59
CA TRP A 112 13.97 0.50 -3.98
C TRP A 112 13.34 0.09 -5.32
N GLY A 113 12.07 0.40 -5.49
CA GLY A 113 11.33 0.16 -6.72
C GLY A 113 10.25 1.18 -6.97
N PHE A 114 9.70 1.15 -8.19
CA PHE A 114 8.63 2.05 -8.59
C PHE A 114 7.43 1.28 -9.12
N PHE A 115 6.23 1.79 -8.83
CA PHE A 115 4.99 1.37 -9.48
C PHE A 115 4.44 2.49 -10.37
N GLY A 116 3.67 2.06 -11.39
CA GLY A 116 3.12 2.99 -12.37
C GLY A 116 4.21 3.67 -13.20
N ASN A 117 3.94 4.86 -13.69
CA ASN A 117 4.93 5.70 -14.38
C ASN A 117 5.77 6.46 -13.34
N ASN A 118 6.50 5.75 -12.50
CA ASN A 118 7.25 6.29 -11.37
C ASN A 118 6.38 7.03 -10.33
N ASP A 119 5.09 6.68 -10.23
CA ASP A 119 4.13 7.36 -9.35
C ASP A 119 4.25 6.98 -7.88
N VAL A 120 4.82 5.81 -7.59
CA VAL A 120 4.96 5.29 -6.23
C VAL A 120 6.35 4.69 -6.05
N LEU A 121 7.17 5.33 -5.23
CA LEU A 121 8.45 4.78 -4.78
C LEU A 121 8.23 3.94 -3.52
N HIS A 122 8.84 2.77 -3.48
CA HIS A 122 8.69 1.84 -2.38
C HIS A 122 9.98 1.03 -2.13
N ALA A 123 10.15 0.56 -0.90
CA ALA A 123 11.10 -0.50 -0.59
C ALA A 123 10.45 -1.86 -0.88
N LYS A 124 11.18 -2.74 -1.57
CA LYS A 124 10.74 -4.11 -1.91
C LYS A 124 11.02 -5.03 -0.74
N LEU A 125 10.02 -5.79 -0.31
CA LEU A 125 10.20 -6.87 0.63
C LEU A 125 10.61 -8.14 -0.12
N ASP A 126 11.64 -8.83 0.38
CA ASP A 126 12.14 -10.04 -0.25
C ASP A 126 11.18 -11.23 -0.03
N VAL A 127 10.49 -11.61 -1.09
CA VAL A 127 9.58 -12.77 -1.11
C VAL A 127 10.27 -14.09 -1.41
N THR A 128 11.60 -14.10 -1.62
CA THR A 128 12.37 -15.34 -1.84
C THR A 128 12.74 -16.01 -0.53
N THR A 129 12.71 -15.30 0.59
CA THR A 129 12.88 -15.85 1.94
C THR A 129 11.70 -16.73 2.36
N ALA A 130 11.90 -17.57 3.35
CA ALA A 130 10.81 -18.41 3.88
C ALA A 130 9.67 -17.55 4.44
N ASP A 131 9.99 -16.50 5.20
CA ASP A 131 9.02 -15.63 5.84
C ASP A 131 8.32 -14.71 4.82
N GLY A 132 9.04 -14.25 3.79
CA GLY A 132 8.44 -13.49 2.69
C GLY A 132 7.42 -14.30 1.89
N ARG A 133 7.68 -15.60 1.65
CA ARG A 133 6.70 -16.51 1.02
C ARG A 133 5.48 -16.74 1.91
N ARG A 134 5.70 -16.92 3.22
CA ARG A 134 4.61 -17.07 4.20
C ARG A 134 3.74 -15.82 4.26
N LEU A 135 4.36 -14.63 4.26
CA LEU A 135 3.63 -13.36 4.21
C LEU A 135 2.72 -13.29 2.98
N SER A 136 3.21 -13.70 1.83
CA SER A 136 2.42 -13.73 0.59
C SER A 136 1.21 -14.66 0.71
N ALA A 137 1.40 -15.85 1.29
CA ALA A 137 0.31 -16.79 1.53
C ALA A 137 -0.72 -16.23 2.53
N VAL A 138 -0.28 -15.56 3.59
CA VAL A 138 -1.17 -14.89 4.56
C VAL A 138 -2.00 -13.79 3.88
N ALA A 139 -1.35 -12.93 3.07
CA ALA A 139 -2.04 -11.87 2.35
C ALA A 139 -3.10 -12.42 1.38
N GLU A 140 -2.79 -13.49 0.66
CA GLU A 140 -3.74 -14.15 -0.24
C GLU A 140 -4.96 -14.70 0.51
N ARG A 141 -4.75 -15.36 1.64
CA ARG A 141 -5.84 -15.92 2.45
C ARG A 141 -6.72 -14.84 3.06
N LEU A 142 -6.12 -13.81 3.66
CA LEU A 142 -6.85 -12.65 4.20
C LEU A 142 -7.70 -12.00 3.12
N HIS A 143 -7.10 -11.75 1.94
CA HIS A 143 -7.84 -11.17 0.83
C HIS A 143 -9.02 -12.06 0.42
N GLY A 144 -8.83 -13.37 0.30
CA GLY A 144 -9.89 -14.31 -0.07
C GLY A 144 -11.06 -14.31 0.94
N GLN A 145 -10.78 -14.26 2.24
CA GLN A 145 -11.83 -14.18 3.28
C GLN A 145 -12.57 -12.85 3.21
N PHE A 146 -11.85 -11.73 3.07
CA PHE A 146 -12.48 -10.41 2.94
C PHE A 146 -13.25 -10.23 1.64
N GLU A 147 -12.82 -10.86 0.55
CA GLU A 147 -13.55 -10.87 -0.72
C GLU A 147 -14.88 -11.62 -0.60
N GLN A 148 -14.91 -12.76 0.09
CA GLN A 148 -16.14 -13.50 0.38
C GLN A 148 -17.15 -12.69 1.19
N LEU A 149 -16.68 -11.81 2.07
CA LEU A 149 -17.48 -10.88 2.86
C LEU A 149 -17.87 -9.60 2.10
N GLY A 150 -17.35 -9.40 0.89
CA GLY A 150 -17.61 -8.20 0.10
C GLY A 150 -16.88 -6.95 0.62
N PHE A 151 -15.83 -7.10 1.42
CA PHE A 151 -15.10 -5.98 2.03
C PHE A 151 -13.94 -5.47 1.17
N THR A 152 -13.50 -6.22 0.15
CA THR A 152 -12.41 -5.79 -0.74
C THR A 152 -12.94 -4.82 -1.80
N THR A 153 -12.13 -3.83 -2.15
CA THR A 153 -12.45 -2.83 -3.19
C THR A 153 -11.74 -3.10 -4.51
N GLU A 154 -10.73 -3.94 -4.49
CA GLU A 154 -9.89 -4.27 -5.63
C GLU A 154 -9.71 -5.78 -5.75
N ARG A 155 -9.51 -6.27 -6.97
CA ARG A 155 -9.13 -7.66 -7.17
C ARG A 155 -7.70 -7.86 -6.68
N PHE A 156 -7.46 -8.96 -5.99
CA PHE A 156 -6.12 -9.36 -5.59
C PHE A 156 -5.24 -9.56 -6.84
N ARG A 157 -4.13 -8.84 -6.91
CA ARG A 157 -3.16 -9.01 -7.99
C ARG A 157 -2.19 -10.12 -7.60
N ARG A 158 -2.03 -11.08 -8.47
CA ARG A 158 -1.05 -12.16 -8.31
C ARG A 158 0.08 -12.01 -9.31
N PRO A 159 1.34 -12.22 -8.89
CA PRO A 159 1.74 -12.49 -7.50
C PRO A 159 1.57 -11.25 -6.62
N TYR A 160 1.33 -11.46 -5.32
CA TYR A 160 1.34 -10.40 -4.31
C TYR A 160 2.76 -9.82 -4.20
N SER A 161 2.88 -8.52 -4.25
CA SER A 161 4.16 -7.79 -4.14
C SER A 161 4.16 -6.95 -2.86
N PRO A 162 4.59 -7.51 -1.72
CA PRO A 162 4.68 -6.75 -0.47
C PRO A 162 5.72 -5.65 -0.60
N HIS A 163 5.36 -4.46 -0.11
CA HIS A 163 6.21 -3.28 -0.22
C HIS A 163 5.89 -2.26 0.87
N MET A 164 6.87 -1.43 1.19
CA MET A 164 6.73 -0.26 2.03
C MET A 164 6.82 1.00 1.17
N THR A 165 5.71 1.73 1.03
CA THR A 165 5.68 2.98 0.25
C THR A 165 6.40 4.09 1.02
N VAL A 166 7.30 4.82 0.34
CA VAL A 166 8.07 5.92 0.93
C VAL A 166 7.83 7.28 0.27
N TRP A 167 7.35 7.29 -0.98
CA TRP A 167 6.96 8.49 -1.70
C TRP A 167 5.85 8.16 -2.70
N LYS A 168 4.91 9.09 -2.94
CA LYS A 168 3.87 8.90 -3.96
C LYS A 168 3.22 10.20 -4.43
N THR A 169 2.98 10.32 -5.73
CA THR A 169 2.32 11.47 -6.38
C THR A 169 0.90 11.71 -5.88
N SER A 170 0.19 10.65 -5.47
CA SER A 170 -1.20 10.75 -5.01
C SER A 170 -1.38 11.52 -3.70
N ARG A 171 -0.30 11.89 -3.00
CA ARG A 171 -0.36 12.77 -1.83
C ARG A 171 -0.67 14.22 -2.23
N ASP A 172 -0.16 14.64 -3.40
CA ASP A 172 -0.38 15.99 -3.92
C ASP A 172 -0.50 15.97 -5.46
N ARG A 173 -1.60 15.38 -5.93
CA ARG A 173 -1.84 15.18 -7.38
C ARG A 173 -1.92 16.49 -8.15
N GLU A 174 -2.49 17.53 -7.57
CA GLU A 174 -2.66 18.82 -8.25
C GLU A 174 -1.31 19.52 -8.38
N LEU A 175 -0.46 19.44 -7.36
CA LEU A 175 0.92 19.91 -7.43
C LEU A 175 1.68 19.20 -8.57
N ILE A 176 1.72 17.87 -8.56
CA ILE A 176 2.44 17.07 -9.57
C ILE A 176 1.93 17.40 -10.98
N LYS A 177 0.61 17.46 -11.17
CA LYS A 177 0.00 17.80 -12.44
C LYS A 177 0.37 19.21 -12.88
N GLY A 178 0.37 20.16 -11.96
CA GLY A 178 0.75 21.56 -12.23
C GLY A 178 2.24 21.71 -12.56
N LEU A 179 3.12 20.98 -11.90
CA LEU A 179 4.55 20.98 -12.19
C LEU A 179 4.83 20.39 -13.57
N ASN A 180 4.27 19.24 -13.91
CA ASN A 180 4.46 18.60 -15.22
C ASN A 180 3.87 19.45 -16.36
N ALA A 181 2.77 20.17 -16.13
CA ALA A 181 2.17 21.04 -17.14
C ALA A 181 2.99 22.31 -17.46
N ARG A 182 3.96 22.66 -16.62
CA ARG A 182 4.87 23.82 -16.84
C ARG A 182 6.16 23.44 -17.54
N ARG A 183 6.42 22.15 -17.71
CA ARG A 183 7.64 21.63 -18.36
C ARG A 183 7.46 21.67 -19.88
N GLU A 184 8.56 21.83 -20.59
CA GLU A 184 8.59 21.72 -22.03
C GLU A 184 8.34 20.27 -22.49
N ALA A 185 7.97 20.06 -23.75
CA ALA A 185 7.57 18.75 -24.26
C ALA A 185 8.67 17.68 -24.15
N ASP A 186 9.94 18.10 -24.20
CA ASP A 186 11.11 17.21 -24.13
C ASP A 186 11.74 17.13 -22.72
N GLU A 187 11.19 17.86 -21.75
CA GLU A 187 11.67 17.78 -20.37
C GLU A 187 11.13 16.55 -19.64
N PRO A 188 11.98 15.87 -18.86
CA PRO A 188 11.54 14.73 -18.04
C PRO A 188 10.45 15.15 -17.06
N SER A 189 9.55 14.23 -16.73
CA SER A 189 8.54 14.47 -15.70
C SER A 189 9.18 14.62 -14.32
N VAL A 190 8.44 15.21 -13.37
CA VAL A 190 8.88 15.30 -11.96
C VAL A 190 9.13 13.90 -11.37
N GLN A 191 8.35 12.92 -11.79
CA GLN A 191 8.54 11.52 -11.38
C GLN A 191 9.87 10.95 -11.89
N ASP A 192 10.29 11.34 -13.10
CA ASP A 192 11.56 10.91 -13.69
C ASP A 192 12.74 11.56 -12.97
N ASP A 193 12.59 12.79 -12.47
CA ASP A 193 13.62 13.42 -11.65
C ASP A 193 13.78 12.68 -10.32
N VAL A 194 12.69 12.34 -9.63
CA VAL A 194 12.73 11.51 -8.42
C VAL A 194 13.35 10.14 -8.73
N PHE A 195 13.00 9.53 -9.87
CA PHE A 195 13.62 8.27 -10.30
C PHE A 195 15.14 8.38 -10.46
N ARG A 196 15.63 9.46 -11.05
CA ARG A 196 17.09 9.71 -11.19
C ARG A 196 17.78 9.88 -9.83
N VAL A 197 17.17 10.62 -8.91
CA VAL A 197 17.69 10.78 -7.54
C VAL A 197 17.82 9.42 -6.86
N VAL A 198 16.78 8.58 -6.91
CA VAL A 198 16.79 7.24 -6.30
C VAL A 198 17.83 6.34 -6.95
N THR A 199 17.98 6.39 -8.26
CA THR A 199 18.98 5.60 -8.99
C THR A 199 20.40 6.01 -8.58
N SER A 200 20.66 7.32 -8.46
CA SER A 200 21.94 7.82 -7.98
C SER A 200 22.20 7.46 -6.51
N PHE A 201 21.16 7.54 -5.66
CA PHE A 201 21.23 7.14 -4.25
C PHE A 201 21.58 5.66 -4.11
N ASN A 202 20.96 4.77 -4.91
CA ASN A 202 21.26 3.34 -4.94
C ASN A 202 22.70 3.05 -5.39
N THR A 203 23.24 3.82 -6.34
CA THR A 203 24.60 3.62 -6.82
C THR A 203 25.63 3.95 -5.74
N VAL A 204 25.39 4.97 -4.93
CA VAL A 204 26.26 5.35 -3.80
C VAL A 204 26.11 4.35 -2.63
N ALA A 205 24.88 3.83 -2.42
CA ALA A 205 24.59 2.83 -1.40
C ALA A 205 24.91 1.37 -1.83
N ALA A 206 25.48 1.17 -3.02
CA ALA A 206 25.70 -0.15 -3.63
C ALA A 206 26.63 -1.10 -2.82
N GLU A 207 27.22 -0.65 -1.73
CA GLU A 207 27.92 -1.50 -0.76
C GLU A 207 26.96 -2.22 0.22
N THR A 208 25.71 -1.80 0.30
CA THR A 208 24.67 -2.41 1.17
C THR A 208 23.68 -3.21 0.34
N THR A 209 23.74 -4.52 0.44
CA THR A 209 22.82 -5.45 -0.24
C THR A 209 21.42 -5.52 0.40
N SER A 210 21.18 -4.76 1.47
CA SER A 210 19.92 -4.75 2.23
C SER A 210 19.62 -3.36 2.78
N LEU A 211 18.35 -2.94 2.67
CA LEU A 211 17.87 -1.71 3.32
C LEU A 211 17.63 -1.90 4.82
N GLY A 212 17.54 -3.13 5.27
CA GLY A 212 17.29 -3.51 6.66
C GLY A 212 16.18 -4.54 6.80
N THR A 213 15.94 -4.94 8.04
CA THR A 213 15.02 -6.00 8.40
C THR A 213 13.96 -5.47 9.37
N GLU A 214 12.71 -5.91 9.21
CA GLU A 214 11.61 -5.67 10.14
C GLU A 214 11.19 -6.98 10.82
N TRP A 215 10.87 -6.93 12.12
CA TRP A 215 10.36 -8.05 12.92
C TRP A 215 9.00 -7.68 13.52
N PRO A 216 7.94 -7.63 12.72
CA PRO A 216 6.64 -7.23 13.24
C PRO A 216 6.09 -8.28 14.18
N ARG A 217 5.52 -7.84 15.30
CA ARG A 217 4.93 -8.73 16.31
C ARG A 217 3.48 -9.07 16.01
N SER A 218 2.80 -8.23 15.22
CA SER A 218 1.38 -8.34 14.95
C SER A 218 1.00 -7.94 13.54
N ILE A 219 -0.14 -8.45 13.08
CA ILE A 219 -0.93 -7.85 12.01
C ILE A 219 -2.03 -7.00 12.61
N GLU A 220 -2.34 -5.90 11.93
CA GLU A 220 -3.22 -4.86 12.44
C GLU A 220 -4.29 -4.51 11.43
N LEU A 221 -5.53 -4.26 11.91
CA LEU A 221 -6.59 -3.59 11.16
C LEU A 221 -6.53 -2.10 11.46
N LEU A 222 -6.27 -1.30 10.45
CA LEU A 222 -5.90 0.11 10.58
C LEU A 222 -6.86 1.01 9.82
N SER A 223 -7.26 2.13 10.44
CA SER A 223 -8.10 3.15 9.80
C SER A 223 -7.26 4.09 8.94
N MET A 224 -7.59 4.22 7.64
CA MET A 224 -6.92 5.18 6.77
C MET A 224 -7.25 6.65 7.09
N LYS A 225 -8.33 6.90 7.82
CA LYS A 225 -8.85 8.25 8.09
C LYS A 225 -8.46 8.82 9.44
N LYS A 226 -8.16 7.95 10.40
CA LYS A 226 -7.86 8.35 11.80
C LYS A 226 -6.42 8.04 12.14
N LYS A 227 -5.83 8.90 12.96
CA LYS A 227 -4.46 8.76 13.46
C LYS A 227 -4.49 8.65 14.99
N GLU A 228 -3.48 7.98 15.54
CA GLU A 228 -3.19 7.97 16.97
C GLU A 228 -2.32 9.18 17.36
N GLY A 229 -2.10 9.36 18.66
CA GLY A 229 -1.32 10.48 19.19
C GLY A 229 0.13 10.52 18.72
N ASP A 230 0.72 9.39 18.35
CA ASP A 230 2.07 9.27 17.77
C ASP A 230 2.13 9.57 16.26
N GLY A 231 0.97 9.85 15.64
CA GLY A 231 0.84 10.14 14.21
C GLY A 231 0.67 8.91 13.32
N TYR A 232 0.71 7.68 13.89
CA TYR A 232 0.42 6.46 13.14
C TYR A 232 -1.07 6.30 12.85
N TYR A 233 -1.43 5.33 12.01
CA TYR A 233 -2.83 5.01 11.72
C TYR A 233 -3.52 4.43 12.96
N ARG A 234 -4.77 4.87 13.22
CA ARG A 234 -5.55 4.33 14.33
C ARG A 234 -5.77 2.83 14.17
N GLN A 235 -5.25 2.09 15.14
CA GLN A 235 -5.44 0.65 15.25
C GLN A 235 -6.84 0.34 15.75
N VAL A 236 -7.55 -0.52 15.05
CA VAL A 236 -8.91 -0.97 15.40
C VAL A 236 -8.85 -2.37 16.00
N ALA A 237 -8.04 -3.24 15.41
CA ALA A 237 -7.75 -4.56 15.94
C ALA A 237 -6.28 -4.90 15.69
N SER A 238 -5.73 -5.79 16.52
CA SER A 238 -4.37 -6.32 16.37
C SER A 238 -4.35 -7.79 16.75
N ALA A 239 -3.60 -8.57 16.02
CA ALA A 239 -3.42 -9.98 16.31
C ALA A 239 -1.95 -10.40 16.17
N LEU A 240 -1.44 -11.10 17.16
CA LEU A 240 -0.02 -11.51 17.22
C LEU A 240 0.31 -12.57 16.17
N TRP A 241 1.50 -12.47 15.55
CA TRP A 241 2.05 -13.48 14.64
C TRP A 241 2.53 -14.73 15.37
N CYS A 242 2.99 -14.58 16.61
CA CYS A 242 3.52 -15.65 17.43
C CYS A 242 2.96 -15.55 18.86
N ARG A 243 2.78 -16.68 19.51
CA ARG A 243 2.51 -16.72 20.95
C ARG A 243 3.86 -16.56 21.66
N GLY A 244 3.97 -15.50 22.48
CA GLY A 244 5.10 -15.31 23.36
C GLY A 244 5.16 -16.38 24.44
#